data_2893069431fc0ecaf8e19c1a14858745
#
_entry.id   2893069431fc0ecaf8e19c1a14858745
#
_cell.length_a   1.000
_cell.length_b   1.000
_cell.length_c   1.000
_cell.angle_alpha   90.00
_cell.angle_beta   90.00
_cell.angle_gamma   90.00
#
_symmetry.space_group_name_H-M   'P 1'
#
loop_
_entity.id
_entity.type
_entity.pdbx_description
1 polymer ?
#
loop_
_entity_poly.entity_id
_entity_poly.type
_entity_poly.pdbx_seq_one_letter_code
_entity_poly.pdbx_strand_id
1 'polypeptide(L)'
;MDAADNDLTPVQWATIRDAWGGCAYCGATDSSLQRDCVLPLSRGGRYTVQNVVPACRSCNASKSNDEVTRWLRRKRLDERAFLLRHREVLTLLTAQP
;
A
#
# COMPACT_ATOMS: atom_id res chain seq x y z
N MET A 1 -21.33 -7.21 -4.60
CA MET A 1 -19.95 -7.29 -4.10
C MET A 1 -19.98 -7.61 -2.61
N ASP A 2 -19.17 -8.55 -2.19
CA ASP A 2 -19.08 -8.89 -0.78
C ASP A 2 -18.36 -7.77 -0.03
N ALA A 3 -19.00 -7.22 1.02
CA ALA A 3 -18.42 -6.16 1.83
C ALA A 3 -17.09 -6.58 2.48
N ALA A 4 -16.94 -7.87 2.80
CA ALA A 4 -15.73 -8.40 3.42
C ALA A 4 -14.49 -8.24 2.52
N ASP A 5 -14.67 -8.25 1.19
CA ASP A 5 -13.56 -8.13 0.25
C ASP A 5 -13.02 -6.70 0.13
N ASN A 6 -13.77 -5.72 0.62
CA ASN A 6 -13.39 -4.31 0.54
C ASN A 6 -13.46 -3.62 1.90
N ASP A 7 -13.47 -4.39 2.95
CA ASP A 7 -13.77 -3.86 4.28
C ASP A 7 -12.51 -3.67 5.11
N LEU A 8 -11.70 -2.68 4.70
CA LEU A 8 -10.55 -2.27 5.50
C LEU A 8 -11.03 -1.33 6.59
N THR A 9 -10.95 -1.77 7.84
CA THR A 9 -11.39 -0.97 8.97
C THR A 9 -10.42 0.17 9.27
N PRO A 10 -10.87 1.23 9.96
CA PRO A 10 -9.97 2.30 10.40
C PRO A 10 -8.83 1.80 11.28
N VAL A 11 -9.07 0.80 12.12
CA VAL A 11 -8.02 0.22 12.97
C VAL A 11 -6.98 -0.50 12.12
N GLN A 12 -7.41 -1.29 11.14
CA GLN A 12 -6.49 -1.97 10.23
C GLN A 12 -5.67 -0.95 9.44
N TRP A 13 -6.29 0.11 8.96
CA TRP A 13 -5.58 1.16 8.23
C TRP A 13 -4.51 1.82 9.10
N ALA A 14 -4.84 2.15 10.35
CA ALA A 14 -3.87 2.74 11.27
C ALA A 14 -2.70 1.80 11.52
N THR A 15 -2.97 0.50 11.67
CA THR A 15 -1.92 -0.52 11.88
C THR A 15 -1.00 -0.60 10.68
N ILE A 16 -1.56 -0.62 9.46
CA ILE A 16 -0.78 -0.64 8.22
C ILE A 16 0.09 0.61 8.12
N ARG A 17 -0.49 1.78 8.35
CA ARG A 17 0.22 3.04 8.27
C ARG A 17 1.39 3.09 9.26
N ASP A 18 1.16 2.65 10.48
CA ASP A 18 2.19 2.62 11.51
C ASP A 18 3.31 1.63 11.17
N ALA A 19 2.97 0.48 10.60
CA ALA A 19 3.95 -0.52 10.23
C ALA A 19 4.88 -0.03 9.12
N TRP A 20 4.35 0.74 8.16
CA TRP A 20 5.16 1.31 7.09
C TRP A 20 5.98 2.52 7.55
N GLY A 21 5.44 3.32 8.44
CA GLY A 21 6.12 4.50 8.96
C GLY A 21 6.21 5.67 7.99
N GLY A 22 5.52 5.62 6.87
CA GLY A 22 5.53 6.65 5.85
C GLY A 22 5.02 6.12 4.53
N CYS A 23 5.19 6.88 3.46
CA CYS A 23 4.80 6.44 2.13
C CYS A 23 5.55 5.15 1.76
N ALA A 24 4.81 4.14 1.33
CA ALA A 24 5.38 2.84 0.97
C ALA A 24 6.34 2.94 -0.21
N TYR A 25 6.19 3.95 -1.05
CA TYR A 25 6.96 4.08 -2.28
C TYR A 25 8.16 5.01 -2.16
N CYS A 26 7.99 6.18 -1.58
CA CYS A 26 9.07 7.17 -1.48
C CYS A 26 9.55 7.45 -0.06
N GLY A 27 8.88 6.92 0.94
CA GLY A 27 9.27 7.10 2.33
C GLY A 27 8.86 8.41 2.98
N ALA A 28 8.13 9.26 2.29
CA ALA A 28 7.68 10.54 2.85
C ALA A 28 6.87 10.31 4.12
N THR A 29 7.13 11.13 5.14
CA THR A 29 6.51 10.97 6.46
C THR A 29 5.47 12.02 6.78
N ASP A 30 5.02 12.79 5.79
CA ASP A 30 4.01 13.79 6.03
C ASP A 30 2.67 13.14 6.43
N SER A 31 1.78 13.94 6.98
CA SER A 31 0.53 13.44 7.57
C SER A 31 -0.54 13.09 6.54
N SER A 32 -0.29 13.29 5.27
CA SER A 32 -1.32 13.16 4.22
C SER A 32 -1.28 11.81 3.52
N LEU A 33 -0.93 10.75 4.23
CA LEU A 33 -0.86 9.42 3.65
C LEU A 33 -2.26 8.92 3.27
N GLN A 34 -2.37 8.39 2.07
CA GLN A 34 -3.62 7.88 1.50
C GLN A 34 -3.56 6.37 1.34
N ARG A 35 -4.73 5.75 1.29
CA ARG A 35 -4.84 4.31 1.04
C ARG A 35 -4.62 4.07 -0.44
N ASP A 36 -3.62 3.26 -0.78
CA ASP A 36 -3.37 2.87 -2.16
C ASP A 36 -3.41 1.36 -2.28
N CYS A 37 -4.04 0.87 -3.35
CA CYS A 37 -4.07 -0.56 -3.63
C CYS A 37 -2.86 -0.94 -4.47
N VAL A 38 -2.06 -1.89 -4.00
CA VAL A 38 -0.91 -2.41 -4.75
C VAL A 38 -1.38 -2.97 -6.08
N LEU A 39 -2.39 -3.84 -6.04
CA LEU A 39 -3.13 -4.24 -7.23
C LEU A 39 -4.35 -3.34 -7.35
N PRO A 40 -4.45 -2.50 -8.38
CA PRO A 40 -5.55 -1.56 -8.51
C PRO A 40 -6.93 -2.25 -8.55
N LEU A 41 -7.95 -1.54 -8.07
CA LEU A 41 -9.32 -2.04 -8.10
C LEU A 41 -9.75 -2.37 -9.53
N SER A 42 -9.35 -1.57 -10.50
CA SER A 42 -9.67 -1.80 -11.91
C SER A 42 -9.05 -3.08 -12.47
N ARG A 43 -8.06 -3.65 -11.77
CA ARG A 43 -7.38 -4.88 -12.17
C ARG A 43 -7.71 -6.06 -11.25
N GLY A 44 -8.78 -5.95 -10.48
CA GLY A 44 -9.22 -7.02 -9.59
C GLY A 44 -8.74 -6.91 -8.16
N GLY A 45 -8.06 -5.85 -7.80
CA GLY A 45 -7.64 -5.62 -6.42
C GLY A 45 -8.82 -5.30 -5.50
N ARG A 46 -8.58 -5.43 -4.19
CA ARG A 46 -9.59 -5.15 -3.17
C ARG A 46 -8.96 -4.36 -2.03
N TYR A 47 -9.79 -3.63 -1.31
CA TYR A 47 -9.36 -2.93 -0.09
C TYR A 47 -9.23 -3.94 1.04
N THR A 48 -8.11 -4.64 1.06
CA THR A 48 -7.81 -5.64 2.08
C THR A 48 -6.46 -5.33 2.72
N VAL A 49 -6.22 -5.92 3.90
CA VAL A 49 -4.96 -5.77 4.62
C VAL A 49 -3.76 -6.13 3.73
N GLN A 50 -3.93 -7.14 2.88
CA GLN A 50 -2.85 -7.62 2.02
C GLN A 50 -2.55 -6.69 0.84
N ASN A 51 -3.50 -5.84 0.46
CA ASN A 51 -3.38 -5.07 -0.77
C ASN A 51 -3.31 -3.56 -0.57
N VAL A 52 -3.52 -3.05 0.63
CA VAL A 52 -3.50 -1.62 0.90
C VAL A 52 -2.18 -1.21 1.54
N VAL A 53 -1.58 -0.15 1.02
CA VAL A 53 -0.36 0.45 1.58
C VAL A 53 -0.57 1.95 1.69
N PRO A 54 0.17 2.63 2.60
CA PRO A 54 0.11 4.10 2.64
C PRO A 54 0.90 4.69 1.49
N ALA A 55 0.34 5.69 0.85
CA ALA A 55 1.01 6.42 -0.21
C ALA A 55 0.82 7.91 -0.02
N CYS A 56 1.88 8.69 -0.22
CA CYS A 56 1.72 10.13 -0.21
C CYS A 56 0.90 10.56 -1.43
N ARG A 57 0.32 11.74 -1.34
CA ARG A 57 -0.55 12.26 -2.39
C ARG A 57 0.11 12.23 -3.76
N SER A 58 1.38 12.62 -3.81
CA SER A 58 2.14 12.69 -5.06
C SER A 58 2.33 11.30 -5.68
N CYS A 59 2.75 10.32 -4.88
CA CYS A 59 2.94 8.96 -5.38
C CYS A 59 1.61 8.33 -5.80
N ASN A 60 0.57 8.52 -5.00
CA ASN A 60 -0.74 7.98 -5.30
C ASN A 60 -1.29 8.51 -6.63
N ALA A 61 -1.19 9.82 -6.82
CA ALA A 61 -1.64 10.46 -8.06
C ALA A 61 -0.81 10.00 -9.26
N SER A 62 0.50 9.88 -9.10
CA SER A 62 1.40 9.45 -10.17
C SER A 62 1.17 8.01 -10.58
N LYS A 63 1.01 7.12 -9.59
CA LYS A 63 0.80 5.69 -9.85
C LYS A 63 -0.57 5.43 -10.46
N SER A 64 -1.62 6.07 -9.94
CA SER A 64 -2.99 5.89 -10.44
C SER A 64 -3.33 4.40 -10.56
N ASN A 65 -3.75 3.93 -11.72
CA ASN A 65 -4.12 2.53 -11.97
C ASN A 65 -3.00 1.71 -12.60
N ASP A 66 -1.77 2.21 -12.56
CA ASP A 66 -0.64 1.50 -13.13
C ASP A 66 -0.27 0.28 -12.28
N GLU A 67 0.35 -0.70 -12.92
CA GLU A 67 0.89 -1.85 -12.20
C GLU A 67 2.09 -1.39 -11.38
N VAL A 68 2.18 -1.83 -10.11
CA VAL A 68 3.09 -1.25 -9.15
C VAL A 68 4.56 -1.36 -9.55
N THR A 69 5.01 -2.54 -10.00
CA THR A 69 6.44 -2.72 -10.32
C THR A 69 6.83 -1.94 -11.56
N ARG A 70 5.94 -1.89 -12.55
CA ARG A 70 6.14 -1.10 -13.76
C ARG A 70 6.28 0.39 -13.44
N TRP A 71 5.38 0.90 -12.58
CA TRP A 71 5.43 2.30 -12.16
C TRP A 71 6.68 2.60 -11.35
N LEU A 72 7.06 1.72 -10.43
CA LEU A 72 8.28 1.89 -9.63
C LEU A 72 9.53 2.00 -10.52
N ARG A 73 9.62 1.15 -11.54
CA ARG A 73 10.74 1.17 -12.50
C ARG A 73 10.76 2.46 -13.29
N ARG A 74 9.60 2.90 -13.76
CA ARG A 74 9.47 4.14 -14.53
C ARG A 74 9.89 5.36 -13.71
N LYS A 75 9.55 5.36 -12.43
CA LYS A 75 9.90 6.45 -11.51
C LYS A 75 11.30 6.31 -10.93
N ARG A 76 11.99 5.22 -11.25
CA ARG A 76 13.33 4.91 -10.71
C ARG A 76 13.33 4.82 -9.19
N LEU A 77 12.25 4.33 -8.63
CA LEU A 77 12.15 4.02 -7.22
C LEU A 77 12.66 2.60 -6.96
N ASP A 78 13.01 2.31 -5.71
CA ASP A 78 13.60 1.02 -5.35
C ASP A 78 12.54 -0.06 -5.25
N GLU A 79 12.31 -0.76 -6.37
CA GLU A 79 11.34 -1.85 -6.47
C GLU A 79 11.63 -2.96 -5.46
N ARG A 80 12.90 -3.35 -5.36
CA ARG A 80 13.29 -4.43 -4.46
C ARG A 80 13.02 -4.06 -3.01
N ALA A 81 13.37 -2.85 -2.60
CA ALA A 81 13.14 -2.38 -1.25
C ALA A 81 11.64 -2.37 -0.93
N PHE A 82 10.81 -1.91 -1.87
CA PHE A 82 9.37 -1.94 -1.69
C PHE A 82 8.84 -3.37 -1.48
N LEU A 83 9.23 -4.28 -2.33
CA LEU A 83 8.76 -5.67 -2.27
C LEU A 83 9.17 -6.36 -0.97
N LEU A 84 10.42 -6.15 -0.56
CA LEU A 84 10.92 -6.70 0.70
C LEU A 84 10.17 -6.11 1.91
N ARG A 85 9.98 -4.81 1.93
CA ARG A 85 9.27 -4.16 3.03
C ARG A 85 7.81 -4.59 3.07
N HIS A 86 7.16 -4.69 1.92
CA HIS A 86 5.77 -5.16 1.84
C HIS A 86 5.65 -6.55 2.45
N ARG A 87 6.57 -7.45 2.12
CA ARG A 87 6.60 -8.79 2.68
C ARG A 87 6.78 -8.75 4.21
N GLU A 88 7.70 -7.92 4.71
CA GLU A 88 7.90 -7.77 6.15
C GLU A 88 6.66 -7.27 6.86
N VAL A 89 6.01 -6.25 6.31
CA VAL A 89 4.78 -5.69 6.88
C VAL A 89 3.68 -6.74 6.91
N LEU A 90 3.49 -7.48 5.82
CA LEU A 90 2.49 -8.54 5.79
C LEU A 90 2.76 -9.61 6.84
N THR A 91 4.01 -9.96 7.04
CA THR A 91 4.39 -10.92 8.08
C THR A 91 4.05 -10.38 9.48
N LEU A 92 4.34 -9.11 9.74
CA LEU A 92 3.99 -8.48 11.01
C LEU A 92 2.49 -8.46 11.25
N LEU A 93 1.70 -8.12 10.22
CA LEU A 93 0.26 -8.03 10.35
C LEU A 93 -0.39 -9.40 10.55
N THR A 94 0.10 -10.42 9.87
CA THR A 94 -0.45 -11.78 9.99
C THR A 94 0.01 -12.51 11.25
N ALA A 95 1.10 -12.06 11.88
CA ALA A 95 1.59 -12.65 13.13
C ALA A 95 0.79 -12.17 14.35
N GLN A 96 -0.05 -11.15 14.20
CA GLN A 96 -0.86 -10.64 15.31
C GLN A 96 -2.09 -11.52 15.52
N PRO A 97 -2.44 -11.83 16.77
CA PRO A 97 -3.63 -12.62 17.09
C PRO A 97 -4.93 -11.89 16.73
#